data_fcb3221aeecdb0aaa9d08deff5d17995
#
_entry.id   fcb3221aeecdb0aaa9d08deff5d17995
#
_cell.length_a   1.000
_cell.length_b   1.000
_cell.length_c   1.000
_cell.angle_alpha   90.00
_cell.angle_beta   90.00
_cell.angle_gamma   90.00
#
_symmetry.space_group_name_H-M   'P 1'
#
loop_
_entity.id
_entity.type
_entity.pdbx_description
1 polymer ?
#
loop_
_entity_poly.entity_id
_entity_poly.type
_entity_poly.pdbx_seq_one_letter_code
_entity_poly.pdbx_strand_id
1 'polypeptide(L)'
;MSAKLRIGTSGWHYKHWRGSFYPAKLPPAEMLAWYGRHFSTVEINNTFYRLPTEDALLTWRQNAPPGFTFSGKASRFITHLKRLREPHDPIELFLSRVDLLGDRLGPILFQLPPNWPSNFERLEQFLPAPPAKHRYAFEFRDQSWYTAQTYELLRRHNVALCLHDWRGMSWPMELTTDFAYIRLHGPSGTYQGNYTPGMLRTWAKRIQQWQKLADVFVYFNNDQGGYAIKNAKSLEQLLHLRHSSLKSA
;
A
#
# COMPACT_ATOMS: atom_id res chain seq x y z
N MET A 1 -9.82 3.26 20.58
CA MET A 1 -10.04 2.10 19.65
C MET A 1 -8.68 1.46 19.40
N SER A 2 -8.62 0.12 19.30
CA SER A 2 -7.37 -0.57 18.97
C SER A 2 -6.95 -0.24 17.52
N ALA A 3 -5.69 0.08 17.30
CA ALA A 3 -5.15 0.32 15.97
C ALA A 3 -5.33 -0.91 15.06
N LYS A 4 -5.73 -0.69 13.81
CA LYS A 4 -6.03 -1.74 12.84
C LYS A 4 -4.76 -2.15 12.10
N LEU A 5 -4.54 -3.46 12.00
CA LEU A 5 -3.51 -4.04 11.14
C LEU A 5 -4.15 -4.63 9.90
N ARG A 6 -3.66 -4.25 8.74
CA ARG A 6 -4.10 -4.75 7.44
C ARG A 6 -2.91 -5.21 6.62
N ILE A 7 -2.88 -6.49 6.27
CA ILE A 7 -1.83 -7.10 5.47
C ILE A 7 -2.45 -7.66 4.20
N GLY A 8 -1.81 -7.40 3.07
CA GLY A 8 -2.27 -7.87 1.76
C GLY A 8 -1.16 -7.80 0.73
N THR A 9 -1.54 -7.79 -0.53
CA THR A 9 -0.65 -7.76 -1.68
C THR A 9 -0.93 -6.57 -2.58
N SER A 10 0.04 -6.20 -3.41
CA SER A 10 -0.13 -5.23 -4.48
C SER A 10 -0.77 -5.92 -5.69
N GLY A 11 -2.11 -5.90 -5.72
CA GLY A 11 -2.94 -6.63 -6.70
C GLY A 11 -3.39 -8.00 -6.19
N TRP A 12 -4.44 -8.51 -6.84
CA TRP A 12 -5.04 -9.84 -6.54
C TRP A 12 -5.31 -10.67 -7.80
N HIS A 13 -5.20 -10.10 -8.99
CA HIS A 13 -5.67 -10.70 -10.24
C HIS A 13 -4.51 -11.24 -11.07
N TYR A 14 -3.79 -12.25 -10.50
CA TYR A 14 -2.63 -12.85 -11.15
C TYR A 14 -2.91 -14.28 -11.62
N LYS A 15 -2.67 -14.55 -12.90
CA LYS A 15 -2.92 -15.86 -13.53
C LYS A 15 -2.07 -16.98 -12.91
N HIS A 16 -0.83 -16.69 -12.55
CA HIS A 16 0.12 -17.66 -11.98
C HIS A 16 -0.21 -18.07 -10.53
N TRP A 17 -1.18 -17.41 -9.87
CA TRP A 17 -1.70 -17.87 -8.58
C TRP A 17 -2.70 -19.03 -8.69
N ARG A 18 -3.13 -19.39 -9.91
CA ARG A 18 -4.01 -20.56 -10.13
C ARG A 18 -3.27 -21.84 -9.81
N GLY A 19 -3.95 -22.76 -9.10
CA GLY A 19 -3.37 -24.03 -8.63
C GLY A 19 -2.52 -23.91 -7.35
N SER A 20 -2.09 -22.67 -6.96
CA SER A 20 -1.32 -22.45 -5.72
C SER A 20 -2.10 -21.71 -4.65
N PHE A 21 -2.75 -20.62 -5.01
CA PHE A 21 -3.58 -19.82 -4.12
C PHE A 21 -5.06 -19.85 -4.54
N TYR A 22 -5.33 -19.65 -5.82
CA TYR A 22 -6.66 -19.82 -6.38
C TYR A 22 -6.88 -21.27 -6.83
N PRO A 23 -8.09 -21.84 -6.69
CA PRO A 23 -8.46 -23.04 -7.42
C PRO A 23 -8.15 -22.90 -8.92
N ALA A 24 -7.66 -23.96 -9.55
CA ALA A 24 -7.17 -23.90 -10.94
C ALA A 24 -8.21 -23.34 -11.92
N LYS A 25 -9.50 -23.69 -11.72
CA LYS A 25 -10.62 -23.29 -12.58
C LYS A 25 -11.46 -22.12 -12.04
N LEU A 26 -10.99 -21.41 -10.99
CA LEU A 26 -11.75 -20.30 -10.40
C LEU A 26 -12.04 -19.21 -11.45
N PRO A 27 -13.32 -18.82 -11.68
CA PRO A 27 -13.62 -17.71 -12.58
C PRO A 27 -12.95 -16.40 -12.16
N PRO A 28 -12.49 -15.54 -13.10
CA PRO A 28 -11.87 -14.25 -12.76
C PRO A 28 -12.75 -13.35 -11.87
N ALA A 29 -14.07 -13.37 -12.09
CA ALA A 29 -15.03 -12.60 -11.29
C ALA A 29 -15.07 -13.00 -9.82
N GLU A 30 -14.71 -14.25 -9.48
CA GLU A 30 -14.71 -14.77 -8.11
C GLU A 30 -13.36 -14.58 -7.39
N MET A 31 -12.32 -14.16 -8.11
CA MET A 31 -10.98 -14.03 -7.53
C MET A 31 -10.93 -13.04 -6.35
N LEU A 32 -11.65 -11.93 -6.43
CA LEU A 32 -11.70 -10.95 -5.35
C LEU A 32 -12.38 -11.51 -4.09
N ALA A 33 -13.51 -12.17 -4.26
CA ALA A 33 -14.22 -12.80 -3.15
C ALA A 33 -13.39 -13.92 -2.51
N TRP A 34 -12.67 -14.72 -3.31
CA TRP A 34 -11.72 -15.71 -2.79
C TRP A 34 -10.56 -15.06 -2.04
N TYR A 35 -9.92 -14.03 -2.62
CA TYR A 35 -8.84 -13.28 -2.00
C TYR A 35 -9.26 -12.70 -0.65
N GLY A 36 -10.45 -12.12 -0.58
CA GLY A 36 -11.00 -11.53 0.62
C GLY A 36 -11.32 -12.49 1.77
N ARG A 37 -11.37 -13.82 1.50
CA ARG A 37 -11.43 -14.85 2.57
C ARG A 37 -10.10 -15.03 3.30
N HIS A 38 -9.00 -14.56 2.70
CA HIS A 38 -7.65 -14.76 3.22
C HIS A 38 -6.99 -13.45 3.68
N PHE A 39 -7.37 -12.32 3.08
CA PHE A 39 -6.80 -11.01 3.38
C PHE A 39 -7.91 -9.97 3.54
N SER A 40 -7.69 -8.99 4.42
CA SER A 40 -8.66 -7.91 4.69
C SER A 40 -8.39 -6.65 3.86
N THR A 41 -7.35 -6.65 3.03
CA THR A 41 -6.96 -5.48 2.21
C THR A 41 -6.18 -5.89 0.96
N VAL A 42 -6.20 -5.01 -0.03
CA VAL A 42 -5.38 -5.10 -1.25
C VAL A 42 -5.01 -3.71 -1.75
N GLU A 43 -3.82 -3.57 -2.33
CA GLU A 43 -3.43 -2.37 -3.07
C GLU A 43 -3.80 -2.53 -4.55
N ILE A 44 -4.58 -1.61 -5.08
CA ILE A 44 -4.98 -1.60 -6.49
C ILE A 44 -3.86 -0.95 -7.32
N ASN A 45 -3.08 -1.76 -8.04
CA ASN A 45 -1.98 -1.27 -8.86
C ASN A 45 -2.38 -0.88 -10.29
N ASN A 46 -3.46 -1.44 -10.83
CA ASN A 46 -3.87 -1.13 -12.20
C ASN A 46 -4.33 0.32 -12.39
N THR A 47 -4.82 0.98 -11.35
CA THR A 47 -5.14 2.42 -11.34
C THR A 47 -3.95 3.30 -11.72
N PHE A 48 -2.73 2.82 -11.51
CA PHE A 48 -1.50 3.50 -11.90
C PHE A 48 -1.37 3.63 -13.43
N TYR A 49 -1.75 2.60 -14.18
CA TYR A 49 -1.60 2.54 -15.64
C TYR A 49 -2.85 3.03 -16.37
N ARG A 50 -4.01 2.62 -15.89
CA ARG A 50 -5.32 2.93 -16.45
C ARG A 50 -6.36 2.95 -15.35
N LEU A 51 -7.19 3.97 -15.31
CA LEU A 51 -8.32 4.02 -14.38
C LEU A 51 -9.32 2.90 -14.71
N PRO A 52 -9.76 2.13 -13.72
CA PRO A 52 -10.84 1.16 -13.89
C PRO A 52 -12.13 1.85 -14.34
N THR A 53 -13.00 1.08 -14.99
CA THR A 53 -14.37 1.56 -15.26
C THR A 53 -15.15 1.70 -13.95
N GLU A 54 -16.20 2.51 -13.98
CA GLU A 54 -17.09 2.69 -12.83
C GLU A 54 -17.72 1.36 -12.40
N ASP A 55 -18.22 0.60 -13.39
CA ASP A 55 -18.80 -0.74 -13.15
C ASP A 55 -17.83 -1.70 -12.48
N ALA A 56 -16.54 -1.65 -12.86
CA ALA A 56 -15.53 -2.49 -12.22
C ALA A 56 -15.34 -2.13 -10.73
N LEU A 57 -15.28 -0.83 -10.41
CA LEU A 57 -15.12 -0.36 -9.04
C LEU A 57 -16.35 -0.67 -8.17
N LEU A 58 -17.55 -0.47 -8.71
CA LEU A 58 -18.80 -0.84 -8.04
C LEU A 58 -18.89 -2.36 -7.83
N THR A 59 -18.51 -3.16 -8.83
CA THR A 59 -18.42 -4.62 -8.72
C THR A 59 -17.43 -5.05 -7.63
N TRP A 60 -16.25 -4.43 -7.56
CA TRP A 60 -15.28 -4.73 -6.49
C TRP A 60 -15.82 -4.36 -5.11
N ARG A 61 -16.46 -3.19 -4.99
CA ARG A 61 -17.10 -2.77 -3.74
C ARG A 61 -18.15 -3.78 -3.26
N GLN A 62 -18.98 -4.29 -4.18
CA GLN A 62 -20.04 -5.26 -3.88
C GLN A 62 -19.49 -6.64 -3.50
N ASN A 63 -18.48 -7.12 -4.24
CA ASN A 63 -17.95 -8.48 -4.11
C ASN A 63 -16.91 -8.62 -2.97
N ALA A 64 -16.38 -7.52 -2.46
CA ALA A 64 -15.46 -7.58 -1.34
C ALA A 64 -16.21 -7.87 -0.02
N PRO A 65 -15.66 -8.72 0.86
CA PRO A 65 -16.32 -9.04 2.13
C PRO A 65 -16.44 -7.82 3.05
N PRO A 66 -17.34 -7.86 4.05
CA PRO A 66 -17.44 -6.79 5.05
C PRO A 66 -16.10 -6.45 5.70
N GLY A 67 -15.82 -5.16 5.87
CA GLY A 67 -14.57 -4.68 6.47
C GLY A 67 -13.32 -4.75 5.58
N PHE A 68 -13.45 -5.23 4.34
CA PHE A 68 -12.36 -5.23 3.36
C PHE A 68 -12.01 -3.80 2.91
N THR A 69 -10.71 -3.52 2.74
CA THR A 69 -10.21 -2.18 2.37
C THR A 69 -9.37 -2.25 1.11
N PHE A 70 -9.61 -1.33 0.19
CA PHE A 70 -8.80 -1.14 -1.01
C PHE A 70 -7.90 0.07 -0.83
N SER A 71 -6.59 -0.07 -0.98
CA SER A 71 -5.68 1.05 -1.18
C SER A 71 -5.56 1.36 -2.66
N GLY A 72 -5.71 2.63 -3.04
CA GLY A 72 -5.55 3.05 -4.43
C GLY A 72 -4.14 3.53 -4.73
N LYS A 73 -3.49 3.05 -5.80
CA LYS A 73 -2.26 3.66 -6.29
C LYS A 73 -2.59 4.76 -7.29
N ALA A 74 -2.18 5.99 -7.01
CA ALA A 74 -2.44 7.14 -7.87
C ALA A 74 -1.86 6.94 -9.28
N SER A 75 -2.54 7.53 -10.29
CA SER A 75 -2.16 7.39 -11.69
C SER A 75 -0.72 7.85 -11.95
N ARG A 76 -0.01 7.09 -12.82
CA ARG A 76 1.30 7.50 -13.34
C ARG A 76 1.28 8.87 -14.01
N PHE A 77 0.12 9.31 -14.50
CA PHE A 77 -0.03 10.62 -15.09
C PHE A 77 0.28 11.72 -14.07
N ILE A 78 -0.21 11.59 -12.83
CA ILE A 78 0.05 12.54 -11.74
C ILE A 78 1.51 12.50 -11.32
N THR A 79 2.02 11.30 -11.03
CA THR A 79 3.30 11.13 -10.32
C THR A 79 4.50 11.08 -11.25
N HIS A 80 4.39 10.46 -12.43
CA HIS A 80 5.52 10.20 -13.35
C HIS A 80 5.54 11.16 -14.54
N LEU A 81 4.39 11.40 -15.19
CA LEU A 81 4.33 12.24 -16.38
C LEU A 81 4.28 13.72 -16.00
N LYS A 82 3.31 14.12 -15.20
CA LYS A 82 3.19 15.50 -14.69
C LYS A 82 4.20 15.81 -13.59
N ARG A 83 4.75 14.81 -12.91
CA ARG A 83 5.64 15.00 -11.76
C ARG A 83 5.10 16.02 -10.77
N LEU A 84 3.85 15.80 -10.34
CA LEU A 84 3.10 16.63 -9.40
C LEU A 84 2.74 18.05 -9.89
N ARG A 85 2.89 18.36 -11.20
CA ARG A 85 2.46 19.64 -11.77
C ARG A 85 0.95 19.62 -12.01
N GLU A 86 0.33 20.82 -11.94
CA GLU A 86 -1.07 21.01 -12.27
C GLU A 86 -1.95 19.89 -11.67
N PRO A 87 -1.97 19.76 -10.33
CA PRO A 87 -2.46 18.55 -9.71
C PRO A 87 -3.99 18.42 -9.68
N HIS A 88 -4.74 19.53 -9.77
CA HIS A 88 -6.18 19.56 -9.49
C HIS A 88 -6.99 18.64 -10.40
N ASP A 89 -6.98 18.86 -11.71
CA ASP A 89 -7.77 18.07 -12.66
C ASP A 89 -7.39 16.57 -12.66
N PRO A 90 -6.07 16.21 -12.67
CA PRO A 90 -5.68 14.81 -12.59
C PRO A 90 -6.07 14.12 -11.28
N ILE A 91 -6.05 14.84 -10.16
CA ILE A 91 -6.47 14.30 -8.86
C ILE A 91 -7.99 14.15 -8.85
N GLU A 92 -8.74 15.13 -9.30
CA GLU A 92 -10.20 15.10 -9.38
C GLU A 92 -10.66 13.90 -10.24
N LEU A 93 -10.08 13.75 -11.44
CA LEU A 93 -10.37 12.61 -12.31
C LEU A 93 -10.04 11.26 -11.64
N PHE A 94 -8.92 11.16 -10.93
CA PHE A 94 -8.55 9.95 -10.21
C PHE A 94 -9.54 9.66 -9.08
N LEU A 95 -9.85 10.67 -8.27
CA LEU A 95 -10.76 10.54 -7.12
C LEU A 95 -12.19 10.26 -7.54
N SER A 96 -12.70 10.85 -8.64
CA SER A 96 -14.04 10.55 -9.16
C SER A 96 -14.25 9.05 -9.42
N ARG A 97 -13.16 8.32 -9.70
CA ARG A 97 -13.20 6.86 -9.88
C ARG A 97 -13.07 6.12 -8.56
N VAL A 98 -11.97 6.35 -7.80
CA VAL A 98 -11.72 5.53 -6.61
C VAL A 98 -12.73 5.81 -5.48
N ASP A 99 -13.37 6.95 -5.45
CA ASP A 99 -14.44 7.29 -4.50
C ASP A 99 -15.68 6.39 -4.65
N LEU A 100 -15.87 5.73 -5.79
CA LEU A 100 -16.92 4.71 -5.97
C LEU A 100 -16.74 3.49 -5.05
N LEU A 101 -15.53 3.27 -4.53
CA LEU A 101 -15.29 2.27 -3.49
C LEU A 101 -15.93 2.64 -2.14
N GLY A 102 -16.30 3.91 -1.93
CA GLY A 102 -16.99 4.40 -0.74
C GLY A 102 -16.20 4.14 0.54
N ASP A 103 -16.87 3.61 1.54
CA ASP A 103 -16.32 3.23 2.85
C ASP A 103 -15.22 2.16 2.81
N ARG A 104 -15.05 1.50 1.68
CA ARG A 104 -13.99 0.52 1.43
C ARG A 104 -12.71 1.12 0.87
N LEU A 105 -12.71 2.42 0.52
CA LEU A 105 -11.49 3.11 0.11
C LEU A 105 -10.61 3.39 1.33
N GLY A 106 -9.41 2.82 1.30
CA GLY A 106 -8.34 3.06 2.26
C GLY A 106 -7.34 4.12 1.77
N PRO A 107 -6.09 4.07 2.24
CA PRO A 107 -5.09 5.05 1.85
C PRO A 107 -4.79 5.05 0.35
N ILE A 108 -4.50 6.23 -0.18
CA ILE A 108 -4.09 6.45 -1.58
C ILE A 108 -2.59 6.68 -1.61
N LEU A 109 -1.88 5.88 -2.42
CA LEU A 109 -0.43 5.94 -2.57
C LEU A 109 -0.03 6.82 -3.76
N PHE A 110 0.76 7.85 -3.52
CA PHE A 110 1.51 8.58 -4.54
C PHE A 110 2.96 8.07 -4.58
N GLN A 111 3.27 7.17 -5.51
CA GLN A 111 4.65 6.72 -5.73
C GLN A 111 5.34 7.59 -6.76
N LEU A 112 6.46 8.21 -6.40
CA LEU A 112 7.26 9.01 -7.30
C LEU A 112 8.23 8.14 -8.15
N PRO A 113 8.65 8.62 -9.33
CA PRO A 113 9.57 7.87 -10.18
C PRO A 113 10.97 7.75 -9.53
N PRO A 114 11.71 6.67 -9.83
CA PRO A 114 13.13 6.61 -9.48
C PRO A 114 13.93 7.68 -10.22
N ASN A 115 15.11 8.02 -9.68
CA ASN A 115 16.02 9.02 -10.26
C ASN A 115 15.37 10.39 -10.49
N TRP A 116 14.41 10.75 -9.63
CA TRP A 116 13.87 12.09 -9.57
C TRP A 116 14.28 12.72 -8.23
N PRO A 117 15.33 13.55 -8.25
CA PRO A 117 15.82 14.24 -7.06
C PRO A 117 14.72 15.08 -6.40
N SER A 118 14.88 15.32 -5.11
CA SER A 118 13.93 16.12 -4.34
C SER A 118 13.68 17.48 -4.98
N ASN A 119 12.41 17.80 -5.09
CA ASN A 119 11.92 19.13 -5.45
C ASN A 119 10.91 19.53 -4.38
N PHE A 120 11.42 20.12 -3.33
CA PHE A 120 10.63 20.46 -2.15
C PHE A 120 9.49 21.42 -2.49
N GLU A 121 9.78 22.48 -3.24
CA GLU A 121 8.77 23.46 -3.67
C GLU A 121 7.61 22.78 -4.43
N ARG A 122 7.93 21.82 -5.28
CA ARG A 122 6.92 21.05 -6.03
C ARG A 122 6.05 20.21 -5.12
N LEU A 123 6.65 19.55 -4.11
CA LEU A 123 5.90 18.78 -3.14
C LEU A 123 5.01 19.68 -2.29
N GLU A 124 5.53 20.82 -1.83
CA GLU A 124 4.79 21.81 -1.03
C GLU A 124 3.58 22.37 -1.79
N GLN A 125 3.73 22.67 -3.08
CA GLN A 125 2.63 23.11 -3.94
C GLN A 125 1.59 22.01 -4.21
N PHE A 126 2.02 20.74 -4.23
CA PHE A 126 1.14 19.60 -4.50
C PHE A 126 0.26 19.20 -3.30
N LEU A 127 0.85 19.17 -2.11
CA LEU A 127 0.21 18.58 -0.92
C LEU A 127 -1.15 19.18 -0.52
N PRO A 128 -1.44 20.47 -0.76
CA PRO A 128 -2.78 21.03 -0.52
C PRO A 128 -3.86 20.59 -1.52
N ALA A 129 -3.48 20.06 -2.69
CA ALA A 129 -4.44 19.75 -3.74
C ALA A 129 -5.32 18.51 -3.46
N PRO A 130 -4.82 17.40 -2.88
CA PRO A 130 -5.66 16.27 -2.51
C PRO A 130 -6.59 16.63 -1.33
N PRO A 131 -7.92 16.35 -1.44
CA PRO A 131 -8.86 16.66 -0.37
C PRO A 131 -8.56 15.95 0.94
N ALA A 132 -8.62 16.62 2.08
CA ALA A 132 -8.27 16.10 3.41
C ALA A 132 -9.19 14.95 3.91
N LYS A 133 -10.28 14.64 3.21
CA LYS A 133 -11.19 13.52 3.54
C LYS A 133 -10.57 12.14 3.37
N HIS A 134 -9.45 12.01 2.66
CA HIS A 134 -8.77 10.75 2.40
C HIS A 134 -7.43 10.67 3.13
N ARG A 135 -6.95 9.46 3.31
CA ARG A 135 -5.59 9.16 3.80
C ARG A 135 -4.65 9.06 2.61
N TYR A 136 -3.49 9.72 2.67
CA TYR A 136 -2.50 9.71 1.59
C TYR A 136 -1.15 9.23 2.07
N ALA A 137 -0.43 8.49 1.23
CA ALA A 137 0.94 8.06 1.46
C ALA A 137 1.83 8.44 0.27
N PHE A 138 3.07 8.86 0.55
CA PHE A 138 4.09 9.11 -0.46
C PHE A 138 5.22 8.11 -0.40
N GLU A 139 5.51 7.46 -1.53
CA GLU A 139 6.67 6.61 -1.72
C GLU A 139 7.71 7.33 -2.56
N PHE A 140 8.82 7.66 -1.96
CA PHE A 140 9.97 8.24 -2.64
C PHE A 140 10.93 7.15 -3.13
N ARG A 141 11.51 7.33 -4.30
CA ARG A 141 12.43 6.38 -4.95
C ARG A 141 13.81 6.99 -5.24
N ASP A 142 14.10 8.15 -4.63
CA ASP A 142 15.39 8.83 -4.66
C ASP A 142 15.77 9.25 -3.25
N GLN A 143 17.05 9.04 -2.89
CA GLN A 143 17.54 9.25 -1.51
C GLN A 143 17.44 10.72 -1.06
N SER A 144 17.50 11.67 -2.00
CA SER A 144 17.45 13.10 -1.69
C SER A 144 16.13 13.57 -1.06
N TRP A 145 15.04 12.77 -1.18
CA TRP A 145 13.77 13.09 -0.55
C TRP A 145 13.73 12.83 0.96
N TYR A 146 14.66 12.01 1.50
CA TYR A 146 14.64 11.61 2.91
C TYR A 146 15.35 12.64 3.79
N THR A 147 14.70 13.77 4.00
CA THR A 147 15.19 14.91 4.78
C THR A 147 14.20 15.30 5.88
N ALA A 148 14.68 15.90 6.96
CA ALA A 148 13.81 16.42 8.02
C ALA A 148 12.75 17.40 7.49
N GLN A 149 13.12 18.22 6.50
CA GLN A 149 12.21 19.17 5.85
C GLN A 149 11.05 18.44 5.13
N THR A 150 11.34 17.36 4.40
CA THR A 150 10.30 16.54 3.74
C THR A 150 9.36 15.92 4.77
N TYR A 151 9.89 15.35 5.86
CA TYR A 151 9.06 14.71 6.89
C TYR A 151 8.16 15.71 7.60
N GLU A 152 8.69 16.90 7.91
CA GLU A 152 7.91 17.96 8.52
C GLU A 152 6.77 18.44 7.58
N LEU A 153 7.05 18.54 6.29
CA LEU A 153 6.05 18.90 5.30
C LEU A 153 4.93 17.83 5.22
N LEU A 154 5.30 16.54 5.22
CA LEU A 154 4.32 15.46 5.24
C LEU A 154 3.46 15.48 6.52
N ARG A 155 4.08 15.74 7.69
CA ARG A 155 3.33 15.87 8.97
C ARG A 155 2.33 17.01 8.94
N ARG A 156 2.74 18.19 8.47
CA ARG A 156 1.84 19.37 8.35
C ARG A 156 0.59 19.08 7.51
N HIS A 157 0.72 18.23 6.50
CA HIS A 157 -0.39 17.84 5.63
C HIS A 157 -1.04 16.50 5.98
N ASN A 158 -0.66 15.90 7.12
CA ASN A 158 -1.18 14.60 7.58
C ASN A 158 -1.04 13.49 6.52
N VAL A 159 0.12 13.40 5.88
CA VAL A 159 0.44 12.44 4.82
C VAL A 159 1.49 11.44 5.30
N ALA A 160 1.26 10.15 5.06
CA ALA A 160 2.18 9.10 5.47
C ALA A 160 3.42 9.06 4.58
N LEU A 161 4.60 8.96 5.20
CA LEU A 161 5.78 8.47 4.52
C LEU A 161 5.62 6.97 4.29
N CYS A 162 5.63 6.53 3.04
CA CYS A 162 5.62 5.10 2.72
C CYS A 162 6.97 4.48 3.09
N LEU A 163 6.93 3.49 3.98
CA LEU A 163 8.08 2.70 4.38
C LEU A 163 8.21 1.52 3.40
N HIS A 164 9.37 1.32 2.81
CA HIS A 164 9.55 0.27 1.81
C HIS A 164 10.99 -0.26 1.82
N ASP A 165 11.26 -1.39 1.21
CA ASP A 165 12.58 -2.02 1.12
C ASP A 165 13.17 -1.97 -0.30
N TRP A 166 12.99 -0.85 -0.98
CA TRP A 166 13.58 -0.62 -2.30
C TRP A 166 15.09 -0.57 -2.22
N ARG A 167 15.77 -1.15 -3.20
CA ARG A 167 17.23 -1.33 -3.29
C ARG A 167 18.08 -0.24 -2.67
N GLY A 168 18.95 -0.63 -1.71
CA GLY A 168 20.06 0.20 -1.24
C GLY A 168 19.68 1.52 -0.58
N MET A 169 18.38 1.78 -0.44
CA MET A 169 17.92 3.00 0.20
C MET A 169 17.84 2.79 1.72
N SER A 170 18.43 3.70 2.46
CA SER A 170 18.26 3.82 3.89
C SER A 170 17.03 4.66 4.16
N TRP A 171 16.07 4.17 4.95
CA TRP A 171 14.86 4.92 5.30
C TRP A 171 14.82 5.27 6.78
N PRO A 172 14.27 6.44 7.10
CA PRO A 172 13.84 6.69 8.45
C PRO A 172 12.65 5.78 8.77
N MET A 173 12.63 5.24 9.97
CA MET A 173 11.49 4.50 10.50
C MET A 173 10.49 5.45 11.14
N GLU A 174 10.16 6.54 10.44
CA GLU A 174 9.35 7.62 10.98
C GLU A 174 7.89 7.52 10.52
N LEU A 175 6.97 7.70 11.46
CA LEU A 175 5.58 7.96 11.17
C LEU A 175 5.39 9.48 11.01
N THR A 176 4.77 9.88 9.90
CA THR A 176 4.45 11.28 9.62
C THR A 176 2.97 11.60 9.77
N THR A 177 2.15 10.59 10.11
CA THR A 177 0.70 10.71 10.35
C THR A 177 0.20 9.57 11.27
N ASP A 178 -1.11 9.47 11.45
CA ASP A 178 -1.82 8.51 12.30
C ASP A 178 -1.91 7.08 11.72
N PHE A 179 -1.20 6.80 10.60
CA PHE A 179 -1.09 5.44 10.05
C PHE A 179 0.28 5.20 9.42
N ALA A 180 0.70 3.93 9.41
CA ALA A 180 1.87 3.44 8.68
C ALA A 180 1.43 2.82 7.35
N TYR A 181 2.12 3.15 6.27
CA TYR A 181 1.96 2.53 4.96
C TYR A 181 3.26 1.85 4.54
N ILE A 182 3.23 0.55 4.37
CA ILE A 182 4.44 -0.27 4.17
C ILE A 182 4.33 -1.03 2.85
N ARG A 183 5.38 -0.97 2.02
CA ARG A 183 5.47 -1.74 0.76
C ARG A 183 6.73 -2.59 0.74
N LEU A 184 6.55 -3.90 0.60
CA LEU A 184 7.60 -4.90 0.62
C LEU A 184 7.87 -5.40 -0.80
N HIS A 185 8.97 -4.91 -1.41
CA HIS A 185 9.33 -5.13 -2.81
C HIS A 185 10.20 -6.38 -3.03
N GLY A 186 10.48 -7.12 -1.98
CA GLY A 186 11.31 -8.33 -2.01
C GLY A 186 12.73 -8.12 -1.47
N PRO A 187 13.38 -9.19 -1.00
CA PRO A 187 14.68 -9.12 -0.35
C PRO A 187 15.78 -8.51 -1.23
N SER A 188 15.63 -8.59 -2.56
CA SER A 188 16.51 -7.90 -3.53
C SER A 188 16.03 -6.50 -3.88
N GLY A 189 14.86 -6.07 -3.39
CA GLY A 189 14.27 -4.76 -3.67
C GLY A 189 13.80 -4.55 -5.11
N THR A 190 13.54 -5.61 -5.87
CA THR A 190 13.17 -5.51 -7.30
C THR A 190 11.95 -6.33 -7.67
N TYR A 191 10.96 -6.37 -6.80
CA TYR A 191 9.71 -7.13 -6.98
C TYR A 191 9.93 -8.65 -7.02
N GLN A 192 11.09 -9.13 -6.58
CA GLN A 192 11.53 -10.52 -6.70
C GLN A 192 12.00 -11.09 -5.36
N GLY A 193 12.02 -12.42 -5.30
CA GLY A 193 12.56 -13.18 -4.20
C GLY A 193 11.58 -13.39 -3.05
N ASN A 194 11.94 -14.38 -2.23
CA ASN A 194 11.16 -14.82 -1.09
C ASN A 194 11.81 -14.28 0.19
N TYR A 195 11.07 -13.59 1.03
CA TYR A 195 11.57 -13.17 2.35
C TYR A 195 11.89 -14.37 3.22
N THR A 196 13.05 -14.33 3.83
CA THR A 196 13.41 -15.35 4.85
C THR A 196 12.58 -15.16 6.12
N PRO A 197 12.40 -16.22 6.94
CA PRO A 197 11.72 -16.09 8.22
C PRO A 197 12.37 -15.05 9.16
N GLY A 198 13.69 -14.85 9.08
CA GLY A 198 14.42 -13.83 9.83
C GLY A 198 14.01 -12.40 9.43
N MET A 199 13.94 -12.14 8.12
CA MET A 199 13.50 -10.84 7.58
C MET A 199 12.05 -10.54 7.96
N LEU A 200 11.15 -11.51 7.84
CA LEU A 200 9.75 -11.34 8.25
C LEU A 200 9.61 -11.11 9.76
N ARG A 201 10.42 -11.77 10.60
CA ARG A 201 10.45 -11.49 12.06
C ARG A 201 10.92 -10.06 12.36
N THR A 202 11.87 -9.54 11.60
CA THR A 202 12.33 -8.15 11.74
C THR A 202 11.19 -7.17 11.39
N TRP A 203 10.50 -7.38 10.28
CA TRP A 203 9.33 -6.59 9.92
C TRP A 203 8.20 -6.71 10.95
N ALA A 204 7.90 -7.93 11.43
CA ALA A 204 6.89 -8.14 12.46
C ALA A 204 7.15 -7.34 13.74
N LYS A 205 8.41 -7.30 14.22
CA LYS A 205 8.80 -6.49 15.39
C LYS A 205 8.53 -5.00 15.17
N ARG A 206 8.87 -4.45 14.00
CA ARG A 206 8.65 -3.04 13.64
C ARG A 206 7.17 -2.72 13.53
N ILE A 207 6.41 -3.56 12.84
CA ILE A 207 4.95 -3.42 12.68
C ILE A 207 4.27 -3.39 14.05
N GLN A 208 4.65 -4.27 14.99
CA GLN A 208 4.11 -4.27 16.35
C GLN A 208 4.41 -2.98 17.12
N GLN A 209 5.54 -2.33 16.88
CA GLN A 209 5.85 -1.04 17.48
C GLN A 209 4.92 0.06 16.93
N TRP A 210 4.75 0.12 15.60
CA TRP A 210 3.85 1.11 14.98
C TRP A 210 2.38 0.84 15.31
N GLN A 211 1.96 -0.41 15.41
CA GLN A 211 0.58 -0.78 15.76
C GLN A 211 0.16 -0.30 17.17
N LYS A 212 1.11 0.01 18.04
CA LYS A 212 0.81 0.66 19.33
C LYS A 212 0.41 2.12 19.19
N LEU A 213 0.75 2.75 18.07
CA LEU A 213 0.63 4.19 17.85
C LEU A 213 -0.37 4.54 16.74
N ALA A 214 -0.54 3.66 15.74
CA ALA A 214 -1.18 4.00 14.47
C ALA A 214 -1.77 2.77 13.78
N ASP A 215 -2.74 2.96 12.89
CA ASP A 215 -3.17 1.93 11.93
C ASP A 215 -2.00 1.52 11.04
N VAL A 216 -1.89 0.24 10.67
CA VAL A 216 -0.79 -0.24 9.84
C VAL A 216 -1.32 -0.94 8.60
N PHE A 217 -0.88 -0.51 7.43
CA PHE A 217 -1.16 -1.10 6.13
C PHE A 217 0.13 -1.67 5.53
N VAL A 218 0.13 -2.96 5.17
CA VAL A 218 1.30 -3.66 4.62
C VAL A 218 0.93 -4.33 3.31
N TYR A 219 1.67 -4.03 2.24
CA TYR A 219 1.45 -4.59 0.92
C TYR A 219 2.71 -5.25 0.37
N PHE A 220 2.62 -6.57 0.13
CA PHE A 220 3.68 -7.32 -0.53
C PHE A 220 3.58 -7.15 -2.04
N ASN A 221 4.69 -6.71 -2.64
CA ASN A 221 4.82 -6.43 -4.07
C ASN A 221 5.94 -7.26 -4.73
N ASN A 222 6.37 -8.35 -4.09
CA ASN A 222 7.39 -9.28 -4.56
C ASN A 222 6.77 -10.52 -5.22
N ASP A 223 5.88 -10.30 -6.18
CA ASP A 223 5.00 -11.35 -6.67
C ASP A 223 5.60 -12.28 -7.75
N GLN A 224 6.85 -12.11 -8.12
CA GLN A 224 7.53 -13.10 -8.96
C GLN A 224 7.49 -14.48 -8.28
N GLY A 225 6.90 -15.47 -8.93
CA GLY A 225 6.73 -16.82 -8.39
C GLY A 225 5.69 -16.97 -7.28
N GLY A 226 4.78 -15.99 -7.09
CA GLY A 226 3.71 -16.07 -6.08
C GLY A 226 4.20 -15.84 -4.64
N TYR A 227 5.38 -15.27 -4.47
CA TYR A 227 5.95 -15.06 -3.12
C TYR A 227 5.17 -14.04 -2.30
N ALA A 228 4.51 -13.06 -2.93
CA ALA A 228 3.73 -12.05 -2.22
C ALA A 228 2.68 -12.68 -1.29
N ILE A 229 1.88 -13.62 -1.80
CA ILE A 229 0.87 -14.35 -1.01
C ILE A 229 1.50 -15.13 0.14
N LYS A 230 2.58 -15.88 -0.15
CA LYS A 230 3.27 -16.69 0.84
C LYS A 230 3.81 -15.82 1.98
N ASN A 231 4.46 -14.72 1.64
CA ASN A 231 5.07 -13.83 2.63
C ASN A 231 4.02 -13.05 3.43
N ALA A 232 2.93 -12.61 2.79
CA ALA A 232 1.83 -11.97 3.49
C ALA A 232 1.22 -12.89 4.56
N LYS A 233 0.88 -14.13 4.19
CA LYS A 233 0.38 -15.14 5.15
C LYS A 233 1.37 -15.43 6.28
N SER A 234 2.66 -15.56 5.95
CA SER A 234 3.70 -15.82 6.95
C SER A 234 3.85 -14.65 7.93
N LEU A 235 3.76 -13.40 7.45
CA LEU A 235 3.81 -12.22 8.30
C LEU A 235 2.58 -12.13 9.22
N GLU A 236 1.38 -12.40 8.71
CA GLU A 236 0.15 -12.47 9.51
C GLU A 236 0.28 -13.50 10.64
N GLN A 237 0.74 -14.71 10.34
CA GLN A 237 0.95 -15.75 11.35
C GLN A 237 1.93 -15.30 12.45
N LEU A 238 3.04 -14.65 12.10
CA LEU A 238 4.01 -14.14 13.06
C LEU A 238 3.41 -13.08 14.00
N LEU A 239 2.50 -12.27 13.51
CA LEU A 239 1.84 -11.20 14.26
C LEU A 239 0.72 -11.74 15.16
N HIS A 240 -0.07 -12.69 14.68
CA HIS A 240 -1.14 -13.33 15.46
C HIS A 240 -0.63 -14.23 16.58
N LEU A 241 0.39 -15.04 16.34
CA LEU A 241 1.00 -15.90 17.36
C LEU A 241 1.55 -15.12 18.55
N ARG A 242 2.06 -13.89 18.33
CA ARG A 242 2.56 -13.03 19.40
C ARG A 242 1.46 -12.32 20.18
N HIS A 243 0.31 -12.05 19.57
CA HIS A 243 -0.85 -11.51 20.29
C HIS A 243 -1.45 -12.52 21.26
N SER A 244 -1.40 -13.82 20.95
CA SER A 244 -1.87 -14.88 21.81
C SER A 244 -0.96 -15.06 23.04
N SER A 245 0.36 -14.93 22.88
CA SER A 245 1.34 -15.05 23.98
C SER A 245 1.38 -13.84 24.92
N LEU A 246 0.92 -12.65 24.48
CA LEU A 246 0.80 -11.47 25.34
C LEU A 246 -0.53 -11.40 26.11
N LYS A 247 -1.53 -12.20 25.75
CA LYS A 247 -2.80 -12.32 26.49
C LYS A 247 -2.77 -13.40 27.57
N SER A 248 -1.74 -14.23 27.59
CA SER A 248 -1.53 -15.33 28.53
C SER A 248 -0.44 -15.04 29.58
N ALA A 249 0.07 -13.83 29.65
CA ALA A 249 1.00 -13.32 30.67
C ALA A 249 0.38 -12.11 31.39
#